data_6133940dde098b316b63ba62d06db0e7
#
_entry.id   6133940dde098b316b63ba62d06db0e7
#
_cell.length_a   1.000
_cell.length_b   1.000
_cell.length_c   1.000
_cell.angle_alpha   90.00
_cell.angle_beta   90.00
_cell.angle_gamma   90.00
#
_symmetry.space_group_name_H-M   'P 1'
#
loop_
_entity.id
_entity.type
_entity.pdbx_description
1 polymer ?
#
loop_
_entity_poly.entity_id
_entity_poly.type
_entity_poly.pdbx_seq_one_letter_code
_entity_poly.pdbx_strand_id
1 'polypeptide(L)'
;MFTCTLAQAQIFKDISIPTRVTDAAKKNLLADVYGSDSTTPKPVILIQTPYNKGLYRLALGTLGGQSGAGIPYDTTKFNYVMVDWRGFYANKDADITPYNRGLDGYDIVEWIATQPWCNGKVGTWGGSALGQIQFQTAAQKPPHLVCAAPFIKDFKTKYEDYYYGGDYRKEHVQSLVKLGFITEQTVLAHPTNDKVWTVAENQTDNADQIAVPLLMCSGWFDHFPSDVLRAFDDVTKKSDPNVRDKHKLLYGPWQHSAIGVSKQGVLDFPDAEDLPTDMGMKFFGFYLRGEKINWEGMPAVQYYQMGENKWKTTNDWKSVGTHTGVLYFREGNKLSLEEPPINIKEVPPDTLIADSKTPVPTIGGSRFNVLDKTIASGPQEVQSLLARKDVLAYSTDPLVNEISITGSSRVKVRFVCNQKDADISVRLCDVYPDGRWIILTQGIQRLRFRRSFTSELLVNQNVSDSATIELNDLGITFLQGHKVGLILSGSNYPMFDVNLNNGGKMYEAGDSLTAQTLISSSYGMPSVFEFATDRIVSGIEQETQMDNPGMTVTPNPAADQITIHCNQLKGNGILSITTMMGKQVLSQPFNDQMSQITVPTQQLPSGVYLIKLQTNATTITKAFQILR
;
A
#
# COMPACT_ATOMS: atom_id res chain seq x y z
N MET A 1 -37.04 -21.81 -15.57
CA MET A 1 -35.85 -22.30 -16.30
C MET A 1 -35.74 -21.55 -17.59
N PHE A 2 -35.15 -20.35 -17.63
CA PHE A 2 -34.78 -19.67 -18.85
C PHE A 2 -33.31 -19.96 -19.09
N THR A 3 -33.03 -20.88 -19.99
CA THR A 3 -31.70 -21.06 -20.57
C THR A 3 -31.41 -19.86 -21.45
N CYS A 4 -30.79 -18.83 -20.90
CA CYS A 4 -30.18 -17.78 -21.69
C CYS A 4 -28.92 -18.38 -22.32
N THR A 5 -29.03 -18.90 -23.55
CA THR A 5 -27.90 -19.17 -24.40
C THR A 5 -27.24 -17.83 -24.69
N LEU A 6 -26.19 -17.48 -23.95
CA LEU A 6 -25.27 -16.42 -24.33
C LEU A 6 -24.66 -16.82 -25.68
N ALA A 7 -25.22 -16.30 -26.76
CA ALA A 7 -24.63 -16.41 -28.06
C ALA A 7 -23.22 -15.81 -27.99
N GLN A 8 -22.21 -16.61 -28.27
CA GLN A 8 -20.83 -16.18 -28.39
C GLN A 8 -20.75 -15.14 -29.49
N ALA A 9 -20.71 -13.86 -29.11
CA ALA A 9 -20.76 -12.74 -30.04
C ALA A 9 -19.35 -12.43 -30.60
N GLN A 10 -18.62 -13.46 -31.09
CA GLN A 10 -17.36 -13.25 -31.80
C GLN A 10 -17.66 -12.82 -33.24
N ILE A 11 -17.29 -11.57 -33.58
CA ILE A 11 -17.49 -11.02 -34.93
C ILE A 11 -16.35 -11.45 -35.86
N PHE A 12 -15.10 -11.30 -35.42
CA PHE A 12 -13.90 -11.61 -36.19
C PHE A 12 -12.86 -12.32 -35.34
N LYS A 13 -12.13 -13.25 -35.95
CA LYS A 13 -11.05 -14.03 -35.34
C LYS A 13 -9.76 -13.81 -36.11
N ASP A 14 -8.66 -13.60 -35.40
CA ASP A 14 -7.32 -13.44 -35.96
C ASP A 14 -7.26 -12.39 -37.10
N ILE A 15 -8.01 -11.27 -36.92
CA ILE A 15 -7.96 -10.15 -37.85
C ILE A 15 -6.60 -9.46 -37.77
N SER A 16 -6.04 -9.12 -38.94
CA SER A 16 -4.72 -8.50 -39.03
C SER A 16 -4.79 -6.98 -38.87
N ILE A 17 -4.09 -6.45 -37.88
CA ILE A 17 -3.94 -5.02 -37.64
C ILE A 17 -2.56 -4.58 -38.11
N PRO A 18 -2.46 -3.70 -39.12
CA PRO A 18 -1.18 -3.16 -39.57
C PRO A 18 -0.62 -2.18 -38.51
N THR A 19 0.70 -2.23 -38.27
CA THR A 19 1.40 -1.29 -37.41
C THR A 19 2.45 -0.51 -38.20
N ARG A 20 3.02 0.53 -37.61
CA ARG A 20 4.10 1.36 -38.20
C ARG A 20 5.43 0.64 -38.42
N VAL A 21 5.57 -0.58 -37.91
CA VAL A 21 6.78 -1.39 -38.09
C VAL A 21 7.04 -1.62 -39.56
N THR A 22 8.28 -1.37 -40.02
CA THR A 22 8.64 -1.42 -41.45
C THR A 22 8.95 -2.83 -41.93
N ASP A 23 9.38 -3.75 -41.05
CA ASP A 23 9.60 -5.15 -41.38
C ASP A 23 8.25 -5.83 -41.67
N ALA A 24 8.04 -6.21 -42.93
CA ALA A 24 6.79 -6.78 -43.40
C ALA A 24 6.35 -8.05 -42.64
N ALA A 25 7.31 -8.89 -42.21
CA ALA A 25 7.04 -10.11 -41.44
C ALA A 25 6.57 -9.81 -40.01
N LYS A 26 6.86 -8.61 -39.49
CA LYS A 26 6.60 -8.18 -38.10
C LYS A 26 5.60 -7.03 -38.01
N LYS A 27 5.09 -6.57 -39.16
CA LYS A 27 4.26 -5.37 -39.28
C LYS A 27 2.88 -5.54 -38.66
N ASN A 28 2.28 -6.70 -38.80
CA ASN A 28 0.88 -6.93 -38.44
C ASN A 28 0.77 -7.62 -37.09
N LEU A 29 -0.28 -7.23 -36.33
CA LEU A 29 -0.68 -7.88 -35.10
C LEU A 29 -2.05 -8.53 -35.30
N LEU A 30 -2.27 -9.71 -34.72
CA LEU A 30 -3.51 -10.45 -34.81
C LEU A 30 -4.41 -10.11 -33.59
N ALA A 31 -5.66 -9.79 -33.89
CA ALA A 31 -6.70 -9.47 -32.92
C ALA A 31 -7.94 -10.34 -33.07
N ASP A 32 -8.72 -10.47 -32.01
CA ASP A 32 -10.08 -10.98 -32.01
C ASP A 32 -11.05 -9.84 -31.70
N VAL A 33 -12.17 -9.79 -32.39
CA VAL A 33 -13.22 -8.79 -32.21
C VAL A 33 -14.51 -9.46 -31.76
N TYR A 34 -15.12 -8.90 -30.72
CA TYR A 34 -16.37 -9.39 -30.13
C TYR A 34 -17.41 -8.26 -30.10
N GLY A 35 -18.66 -8.60 -30.38
CA GLY A 35 -19.77 -7.65 -30.40
C GLY A 35 -21.08 -8.36 -30.68
N SER A 36 -22.21 -7.65 -30.68
CA SER A 36 -23.50 -8.22 -31.03
C SER A 36 -23.70 -8.40 -32.56
N ASP A 37 -23.03 -7.53 -33.33
CA ASP A 37 -23.05 -7.55 -34.80
C ASP A 37 -21.86 -6.77 -35.37
N SER A 38 -21.58 -6.91 -36.66
CA SER A 38 -20.49 -6.25 -37.39
C SER A 38 -20.87 -4.95 -38.09
N THR A 39 -22.13 -4.54 -38.01
CA THR A 39 -22.70 -3.43 -38.80
C THR A 39 -23.06 -2.21 -37.98
N THR A 40 -23.41 -2.38 -36.71
CA THR A 40 -23.77 -1.28 -35.82
C THR A 40 -22.52 -0.67 -35.17
N PRO A 41 -22.17 0.59 -35.51
CA PRO A 41 -21.03 1.25 -34.89
C PRO A 41 -21.22 1.46 -33.37
N LYS A 42 -20.33 0.89 -32.56
CA LYS A 42 -20.32 1.02 -31.11
C LYS A 42 -18.96 1.51 -30.63
N PRO A 43 -18.88 2.12 -29.44
CA PRO A 43 -17.59 2.35 -28.83
C PRO A 43 -16.90 1.02 -28.51
N VAL A 44 -15.57 1.04 -28.48
CA VAL A 44 -14.74 -0.16 -28.32
C VAL A 44 -13.97 -0.15 -27.02
N ILE A 45 -13.93 -1.29 -26.35
CA ILE A 45 -13.03 -1.56 -25.23
C ILE A 45 -11.89 -2.44 -25.74
N LEU A 46 -10.67 -1.89 -25.72
CA LEU A 46 -9.45 -2.57 -26.13
C LEU A 46 -8.78 -3.26 -24.94
N ILE A 47 -8.41 -4.52 -25.12
CA ILE A 47 -7.64 -5.32 -24.16
C ILE A 47 -6.38 -5.83 -24.85
N GLN A 48 -5.23 -5.32 -24.42
CA GLN A 48 -3.92 -5.75 -24.92
C GLN A 48 -3.30 -6.71 -23.88
N THR A 49 -3.03 -7.96 -24.27
CA THR A 49 -2.66 -9.03 -23.34
C THR A 49 -1.37 -9.76 -23.73
N PRO A 50 -0.49 -10.10 -22.77
CA PRO A 50 0.58 -11.07 -22.96
C PRO A 50 0.16 -12.50 -22.58
N TYR A 51 -1.12 -12.75 -22.26
CA TYR A 51 -1.59 -14.00 -21.65
C TYR A 51 -2.47 -14.84 -22.57
N ASN A 52 -2.35 -14.69 -23.91
CA ASN A 52 -3.09 -15.43 -24.91
C ASN A 52 -4.56 -14.97 -25.09
N LYS A 53 -4.79 -14.12 -26.08
CA LYS A 53 -6.15 -13.68 -26.45
C LYS A 53 -7.08 -14.85 -26.77
N GLY A 54 -6.54 -16.01 -27.16
CA GLY A 54 -7.33 -17.22 -27.42
C GLY A 54 -8.10 -17.74 -26.22
N LEU A 55 -7.68 -17.42 -24.98
CA LEU A 55 -8.39 -17.78 -23.75
C LEU A 55 -9.76 -17.08 -23.68
N TYR A 56 -9.88 -15.86 -24.20
CA TYR A 56 -11.15 -15.14 -24.22
C TYR A 56 -12.17 -15.80 -25.15
N ARG A 57 -11.74 -16.58 -26.15
CA ARG A 57 -12.64 -17.38 -27.03
C ARG A 57 -13.41 -18.45 -26.25
N LEU A 58 -12.81 -18.96 -25.18
CA LEU A 58 -13.37 -20.05 -24.36
C LEU A 58 -14.28 -19.53 -23.25
N ALA A 59 -14.15 -18.28 -22.84
CA ALA A 59 -14.56 -17.92 -21.50
C ALA A 59 -15.08 -16.48 -21.32
N LEU A 60 -15.48 -15.77 -22.39
CA LEU A 60 -15.99 -14.39 -22.26
C LEU A 60 -17.20 -14.24 -21.30
N GLY A 61 -17.85 -15.33 -20.91
CA GLY A 61 -18.89 -15.34 -19.88
C GLY A 61 -18.47 -15.93 -18.54
N THR A 62 -17.29 -16.57 -18.46
CA THR A 62 -16.86 -17.32 -17.27
C THR A 62 -15.52 -16.88 -16.69
N LEU A 63 -14.70 -16.12 -17.44
CA LEU A 63 -13.41 -15.59 -16.95
C LEU A 63 -13.56 -14.36 -16.05
N GLY A 64 -14.75 -13.82 -15.91
CA GLY A 64 -15.03 -12.71 -14.98
C GLY A 64 -14.79 -13.02 -13.51
N GLY A 65 -14.59 -14.27 -13.13
CA GLY A 65 -14.53 -14.68 -11.72
C GLY A 65 -13.20 -15.21 -11.21
N GLN A 66 -12.15 -15.31 -12.02
CA GLN A 66 -10.92 -15.98 -11.55
C GLN A 66 -9.59 -15.24 -11.76
N SER A 67 -9.59 -14.08 -12.39
CA SER A 67 -8.35 -13.32 -12.62
C SER A 67 -8.49 -11.84 -12.35
N GLY A 68 -8.94 -11.47 -11.15
CA GLY A 68 -9.08 -10.06 -10.79
C GLY A 68 -10.08 -9.33 -11.70
N ALA A 69 -10.47 -8.14 -11.42
CA ALA A 69 -11.50 -7.33 -12.05
C ALA A 69 -12.03 -7.89 -13.39
N GLY A 70 -13.18 -8.53 -13.35
CA GLY A 70 -13.85 -9.09 -14.54
C GLY A 70 -13.94 -8.04 -15.64
N ILE A 71 -13.94 -8.47 -16.91
CA ILE A 71 -14.16 -7.54 -18.02
C ILE A 71 -15.60 -7.01 -17.87
N PRO A 72 -15.82 -5.68 -17.91
CA PRO A 72 -17.15 -5.10 -17.96
C PRO A 72 -17.80 -5.45 -19.32
N TYR A 73 -18.33 -6.66 -19.42
CA TYR A 73 -18.73 -7.27 -20.70
C TYR A 73 -20.21 -7.09 -20.98
N ASP A 74 -20.52 -6.24 -21.97
CA ASP A 74 -21.86 -6.03 -22.49
C ASP A 74 -21.79 -5.68 -23.98
N THR A 75 -21.95 -6.70 -24.84
CA THR A 75 -21.91 -6.54 -26.31
C THR A 75 -23.07 -5.77 -26.87
N THR A 76 -24.11 -5.50 -26.10
CA THR A 76 -25.20 -4.60 -26.52
C THR A 76 -24.75 -3.15 -26.52
N LYS A 77 -23.79 -2.81 -25.64
CA LYS A 77 -23.29 -1.45 -25.43
C LYS A 77 -21.94 -1.19 -26.09
N PHE A 78 -21.04 -2.17 -26.09
CA PHE A 78 -19.66 -2.05 -26.55
C PHE A 78 -19.28 -3.16 -27.50
N ASN A 79 -18.33 -2.90 -28.39
CA ASN A 79 -17.53 -3.92 -29.01
C ASN A 79 -16.21 -4.07 -28.25
N TYR A 80 -15.58 -5.24 -28.33
CA TYR A 80 -14.34 -5.56 -27.63
C TYR A 80 -13.29 -6.03 -28.63
N VAL A 81 -12.06 -5.56 -28.45
CA VAL A 81 -10.91 -6.00 -29.24
C VAL A 81 -9.85 -6.56 -28.31
N MET A 82 -9.48 -7.83 -28.51
CA MET A 82 -8.45 -8.52 -27.77
C MET A 82 -7.22 -8.71 -28.65
N VAL A 83 -6.06 -8.19 -28.22
CA VAL A 83 -4.82 -8.27 -29.00
C VAL A 83 -3.71 -8.86 -28.13
N ASP A 84 -3.03 -9.91 -28.62
CA ASP A 84 -1.79 -10.35 -27.98
C ASP A 84 -0.67 -9.31 -28.19
N TRP A 85 0.16 -9.12 -27.18
CA TRP A 85 1.33 -8.27 -27.34
C TRP A 85 2.27 -8.79 -28.44
N ARG A 86 3.00 -7.89 -29.07
CA ARG A 86 4.15 -8.21 -29.93
C ARG A 86 5.14 -9.11 -29.17
N GLY A 87 5.53 -10.23 -29.79
CA GLY A 87 6.41 -11.23 -29.18
C GLY A 87 5.69 -12.27 -28.32
N PHE A 88 4.34 -12.25 -28.25
CA PHE A 88 3.56 -13.17 -27.43
C PHE A 88 2.50 -13.92 -28.26
N TYR A 89 2.30 -15.20 -27.99
CA TYR A 89 1.26 -16.10 -28.50
C TYR A 89 0.97 -15.94 -30.01
N ALA A 90 -0.18 -15.41 -30.41
CA ALA A 90 -0.54 -15.23 -31.82
C ALA A 90 0.40 -14.24 -32.53
N ASN A 91 1.09 -13.38 -31.79
CA ASN A 91 2.03 -12.37 -32.29
C ASN A 91 3.50 -12.68 -31.93
N LYS A 92 3.84 -13.94 -31.60
CA LYS A 92 5.18 -14.36 -31.20
C LYS A 92 6.25 -14.07 -32.24
N ASP A 93 5.91 -14.26 -33.51
CA ASP A 93 6.84 -14.07 -34.63
C ASP A 93 7.00 -12.58 -35.03
N ALA A 94 6.16 -11.71 -34.46
CA ALA A 94 6.25 -10.26 -34.66
C ALA A 94 7.25 -9.58 -33.69
N ASP A 95 8.02 -10.33 -32.92
CA ASP A 95 8.91 -9.76 -31.90
C ASP A 95 10.01 -8.85 -32.49
N ILE A 96 10.15 -7.69 -31.89
CA ILE A 96 11.22 -6.73 -32.14
C ILE A 96 11.69 -6.22 -30.76
N THR A 97 12.85 -6.66 -30.31
CA THR A 97 13.39 -6.25 -29.03
C THR A 97 14.69 -5.45 -29.24
N PRO A 98 14.82 -4.26 -28.63
CA PRO A 98 13.87 -3.54 -27.79
C PRO A 98 12.80 -2.80 -28.60
N TYR A 99 11.57 -2.72 -28.10
CA TYR A 99 10.45 -2.02 -28.75
C TYR A 99 9.49 -1.36 -27.76
N ASN A 100 9.04 -0.13 -28.08
CA ASN A 100 8.02 0.56 -27.30
C ASN A 100 6.62 0.05 -27.71
N ARG A 101 6.02 -0.82 -26.90
CA ARG A 101 4.68 -1.37 -27.12
C ARG A 101 3.56 -0.33 -27.10
N GLY A 102 3.80 0.85 -26.53
CA GLY A 102 2.86 1.97 -26.60
C GLY A 102 2.60 2.41 -28.04
N LEU A 103 3.60 2.29 -28.94
CA LEU A 103 3.44 2.59 -30.37
C LEU A 103 2.49 1.59 -31.06
N ASP A 104 2.57 0.30 -30.70
CA ASP A 104 1.56 -0.68 -31.15
C ASP A 104 0.17 -0.31 -30.62
N GLY A 105 0.08 0.10 -29.36
CA GLY A 105 -1.18 0.58 -28.76
C GLY A 105 -1.78 1.75 -29.52
N TYR A 106 -0.96 2.72 -29.92
CA TYR A 106 -1.40 3.83 -30.78
C TYR A 106 -1.96 3.33 -32.10
N ASP A 107 -1.20 2.49 -32.82
CA ASP A 107 -1.61 1.98 -34.13
C ASP A 107 -2.89 1.13 -34.04
N ILE A 108 -3.04 0.33 -33.00
CA ILE A 108 -4.24 -0.47 -32.74
C ILE A 108 -5.45 0.42 -32.50
N VAL A 109 -5.34 1.45 -31.65
CA VAL A 109 -6.44 2.38 -31.36
C VAL A 109 -6.91 3.10 -32.63
N GLU A 110 -5.96 3.64 -33.41
CA GLU A 110 -6.30 4.35 -34.65
C GLU A 110 -6.87 3.42 -35.71
N TRP A 111 -6.34 2.20 -35.83
CA TRP A 111 -6.92 1.21 -36.73
C TRP A 111 -8.38 0.84 -36.32
N ILE A 112 -8.63 0.61 -35.05
CA ILE A 112 -9.98 0.33 -34.52
C ILE A 112 -10.94 1.46 -34.87
N ALA A 113 -10.52 2.71 -34.74
CA ALA A 113 -11.35 3.87 -34.99
C ALA A 113 -11.80 3.99 -36.47
N THR A 114 -11.06 3.41 -37.42
CA THR A 114 -11.41 3.40 -38.84
C THR A 114 -12.39 2.28 -39.24
N GLN A 115 -12.69 1.36 -38.30
CA GLN A 115 -13.52 0.21 -38.63
C GLN A 115 -15.02 0.56 -38.68
N PRO A 116 -15.81 -0.01 -39.61
CA PRO A 116 -17.23 0.33 -39.74
C PRO A 116 -18.08 -0.03 -38.51
N TRP A 117 -17.62 -0.96 -37.69
CA TRP A 117 -18.26 -1.37 -36.44
C TRP A 117 -17.82 -0.51 -35.23
N CYS A 118 -16.92 0.45 -35.40
CA CYS A 118 -16.48 1.37 -34.35
C CYS A 118 -17.09 2.77 -34.57
N ASN A 119 -17.56 3.42 -33.52
CA ASN A 119 -18.07 4.79 -33.59
C ASN A 119 -16.98 5.87 -33.40
N GLY A 120 -15.70 5.50 -33.53
CA GLY A 120 -14.55 6.39 -33.34
C GLY A 120 -14.14 6.62 -31.89
N LYS A 121 -14.70 5.90 -30.91
CA LYS A 121 -14.32 6.03 -29.49
C LYS A 121 -13.76 4.72 -28.96
N VAL A 122 -12.56 4.77 -28.41
CA VAL A 122 -11.87 3.62 -27.82
C VAL A 122 -11.55 3.90 -26.37
N GLY A 123 -11.84 2.93 -25.50
CA GLY A 123 -11.34 2.86 -24.12
C GLY A 123 -10.48 1.63 -23.93
N THR A 124 -9.67 1.59 -22.88
CA THR A 124 -8.81 0.43 -22.58
C THR A 124 -9.11 -0.13 -21.19
N TRP A 125 -8.94 -1.46 -21.01
CA TRP A 125 -9.23 -2.18 -19.78
C TRP A 125 -8.20 -3.24 -19.48
N GLY A 126 -7.88 -3.44 -18.19
CA GLY A 126 -7.15 -4.59 -17.71
C GLY A 126 -6.18 -4.30 -16.57
N GLY A 127 -5.78 -5.38 -15.87
CA GLY A 127 -4.91 -5.31 -14.72
C GLY A 127 -3.49 -5.82 -14.98
N SER A 128 -2.56 -5.52 -14.08
CA SER A 128 -1.18 -6.00 -14.11
C SER A 128 -0.47 -5.59 -15.42
N ALA A 129 0.06 -6.52 -16.19
CA ALA A 129 0.65 -6.23 -17.49
C ALA A 129 -0.34 -5.54 -18.46
N LEU A 130 -1.63 -5.92 -18.41
CA LEU A 130 -2.68 -5.26 -19.18
C LEU A 130 -2.98 -3.84 -18.66
N GLY A 131 -2.67 -3.56 -17.41
CA GLY A 131 -2.73 -2.20 -16.83
C GLY A 131 -1.55 -1.35 -17.29
N GLN A 132 -0.34 -1.90 -17.21
CA GLN A 132 0.88 -1.20 -17.60
C GLN A 132 0.85 -0.75 -19.08
N ILE A 133 0.40 -1.61 -19.98
CA ILE A 133 0.33 -1.27 -21.41
C ILE A 133 -0.62 -0.13 -21.72
N GLN A 134 -1.67 0.09 -20.90
CA GLN A 134 -2.60 1.20 -21.08
C GLN A 134 -1.93 2.54 -20.82
N PHE A 135 -1.08 2.65 -19.82
CA PHE A 135 -0.27 3.85 -19.59
C PHE A 135 0.69 4.10 -20.77
N GLN A 136 1.36 3.05 -21.27
CA GLN A 136 2.25 3.16 -22.44
C GLN A 136 1.48 3.61 -23.69
N THR A 137 0.28 3.08 -23.91
CA THR A 137 -0.59 3.47 -25.04
C THR A 137 -1.07 4.92 -24.86
N ALA A 138 -1.58 5.28 -23.69
CA ALA A 138 -2.08 6.63 -23.42
C ALA A 138 -0.98 7.70 -23.54
N ALA A 139 0.26 7.38 -23.16
CA ALA A 139 1.42 8.26 -23.32
C ALA A 139 1.75 8.58 -24.79
N GLN A 140 1.33 7.74 -25.76
CA GLN A 140 1.47 8.03 -27.19
C GLN A 140 0.37 8.96 -27.71
N LYS A 141 -0.66 9.27 -26.90
CA LYS A 141 -1.76 10.20 -27.21
C LYS A 141 -2.52 9.88 -28.52
N PRO A 142 -2.98 8.61 -28.73
CA PRO A 142 -3.78 8.33 -29.91
C PRO A 142 -5.08 9.14 -29.88
N PRO A 143 -5.45 9.86 -30.96
CA PRO A 143 -6.59 10.78 -30.99
C PRO A 143 -7.93 10.15 -30.62
N HIS A 144 -8.12 8.85 -30.89
CA HIS A 144 -9.38 8.15 -30.64
C HIS A 144 -9.42 7.41 -29.28
N LEU A 145 -8.34 7.48 -28.48
CA LEU A 145 -8.36 7.00 -27.10
C LEU A 145 -9.09 8.01 -26.21
N VAL A 146 -10.22 7.63 -25.66
CA VAL A 146 -11.09 8.52 -24.89
C VAL A 146 -10.85 8.39 -23.38
N CYS A 147 -10.54 7.19 -22.89
CA CYS A 147 -10.32 6.91 -21.46
C CYS A 147 -9.57 5.57 -21.27
N ALA A 148 -8.97 5.37 -20.10
CA ALA A 148 -8.27 4.13 -19.77
C ALA A 148 -8.56 3.67 -18.34
N ALA A 149 -8.65 2.35 -18.14
CA ALA A 149 -8.89 1.75 -16.83
C ALA A 149 -7.78 0.75 -16.46
N PRO A 150 -6.60 1.24 -16.04
CA PRO A 150 -5.48 0.40 -15.61
C PRO A 150 -5.62 -0.03 -14.14
N PHE A 151 -5.50 -1.34 -13.88
CA PHE A 151 -5.63 -1.93 -12.55
C PHE A 151 -4.33 -2.55 -12.06
N ILE A 152 -4.12 -2.57 -10.73
CA ILE A 152 -3.09 -3.33 -10.01
C ILE A 152 -1.67 -3.25 -10.62
N LYS A 153 -1.33 -2.14 -11.19
CA LYS A 153 0.02 -1.77 -11.65
C LYS A 153 0.09 -0.26 -11.86
N ASP A 154 1.22 0.31 -11.55
CA ASP A 154 1.62 1.65 -11.95
C ASP A 154 2.31 1.65 -13.33
N PHE A 155 2.69 2.83 -13.79
CA PHE A 155 3.40 2.99 -15.06
C PHE A 155 4.91 2.83 -14.94
N LYS A 156 5.50 3.01 -13.74
CA LYS A 156 6.95 3.00 -13.54
C LYS A 156 7.51 1.58 -13.47
N THR A 157 8.74 1.45 -13.93
CA THR A 157 9.61 0.29 -13.70
C THR A 157 10.82 0.79 -12.93
N LYS A 158 11.00 0.35 -11.71
CA LYS A 158 12.00 0.88 -10.79
C LYS A 158 12.68 -0.23 -9.98
N TYR A 159 13.75 0.13 -9.28
CA TYR A 159 14.54 -0.77 -8.45
C TYR A 159 13.67 -1.54 -7.44
N GLU A 160 12.75 -0.87 -6.74
CA GLU A 160 11.92 -1.46 -5.69
C GLU A 160 10.92 -2.50 -6.21
N ASP A 161 10.63 -2.52 -7.51
CA ASP A 161 9.83 -3.59 -8.11
C ASP A 161 10.53 -4.95 -7.99
N TYR A 162 11.85 -4.96 -7.95
CA TYR A 162 12.70 -6.15 -7.94
C TYR A 162 13.47 -6.35 -6.63
N TYR A 163 13.70 -5.27 -5.90
CA TYR A 163 14.46 -5.25 -4.64
C TYR A 163 13.72 -4.42 -3.59
N TYR A 164 12.93 -5.05 -2.76
CA TYR A 164 12.21 -4.36 -1.69
C TYR A 164 13.11 -4.28 -0.45
N GLY A 165 13.30 -3.08 0.10
CA GLY A 165 14.24 -2.86 1.20
C GLY A 165 15.69 -3.30 0.88
N GLY A 166 16.05 -3.32 -0.41
CA GLY A 166 17.34 -3.81 -0.88
C GLY A 166 17.46 -5.34 -0.94
N ASP A 167 16.39 -6.07 -0.63
CA ASP A 167 16.35 -7.53 -0.73
C ASP A 167 15.67 -7.99 -2.01
N TYR A 168 16.22 -9.01 -2.65
CA TYR A 168 15.73 -9.56 -3.90
C TYR A 168 14.35 -10.21 -3.75
N ARG A 169 13.36 -9.71 -4.49
CA ARG A 169 11.99 -10.22 -4.53
C ARG A 169 11.91 -11.50 -5.35
N LYS A 170 12.42 -12.58 -4.79
CA LYS A 170 12.66 -13.85 -5.48
C LYS A 170 11.44 -14.42 -6.17
N GLU A 171 10.33 -14.61 -5.46
CA GLU A 171 9.11 -15.16 -6.05
C GLU A 171 8.58 -14.28 -7.19
N HIS A 172 8.61 -12.97 -7.01
CA HIS A 172 8.13 -12.02 -8.00
C HIS A 172 8.97 -12.09 -9.28
N VAL A 173 10.30 -11.98 -9.16
CA VAL A 173 11.21 -12.02 -10.31
C VAL A 173 11.12 -13.37 -11.03
N GLN A 174 11.16 -14.49 -10.30
CA GLN A 174 11.04 -15.82 -10.89
C GLN A 174 9.68 -16.04 -11.57
N SER A 175 8.61 -15.44 -11.04
CA SER A 175 7.30 -15.43 -11.70
C SER A 175 7.34 -14.65 -13.02
N LEU A 176 7.98 -13.48 -13.05
CA LEU A 176 8.16 -12.69 -14.29
C LEU A 176 9.01 -13.42 -15.32
N VAL A 177 10.06 -14.13 -14.90
CA VAL A 177 10.89 -14.99 -15.78
C VAL A 177 10.02 -16.10 -16.40
N LYS A 178 9.23 -16.80 -15.58
CA LYS A 178 8.32 -17.84 -16.09
C LYS A 178 7.29 -17.31 -17.08
N LEU A 179 6.83 -16.08 -16.88
CA LEU A 179 5.90 -15.40 -17.79
C LEU A 179 6.58 -14.82 -19.04
N GLY A 180 7.91 -14.87 -19.16
CA GLY A 180 8.66 -14.40 -20.32
C GLY A 180 8.87 -12.89 -20.38
N PHE A 181 8.75 -12.18 -19.25
CA PHE A 181 8.92 -10.71 -19.22
C PHE A 181 10.36 -10.26 -19.05
N ILE A 182 11.17 -11.02 -18.31
CA ILE A 182 12.56 -10.67 -17.95
C ILE A 182 13.43 -11.91 -17.87
N THR A 183 14.75 -11.72 -17.78
CA THR A 183 15.69 -12.77 -17.37
C THR A 183 16.19 -12.51 -15.96
N GLU A 184 16.35 -13.55 -15.15
CA GLU A 184 16.82 -13.42 -13.76
C GLU A 184 18.21 -12.80 -13.69
N GLN A 185 19.10 -13.18 -14.61
CA GLN A 185 20.48 -12.66 -14.69
C GLN A 185 20.51 -11.14 -14.88
N THR A 186 19.58 -10.58 -15.68
CA THR A 186 19.50 -9.12 -15.87
C THR A 186 19.22 -8.41 -14.55
N VAL A 187 18.33 -8.96 -13.73
CA VAL A 187 18.02 -8.38 -12.41
C VAL A 187 19.21 -8.54 -11.47
N LEU A 188 19.75 -9.77 -11.32
CA LEU A 188 20.84 -10.06 -10.37
C LEU A 188 22.17 -9.35 -10.72
N ALA A 189 22.34 -8.91 -11.97
CA ALA A 189 23.49 -8.10 -12.38
C ALA A 189 23.46 -6.66 -11.81
N HIS A 190 22.30 -6.18 -11.35
CA HIS A 190 22.08 -4.82 -10.87
C HIS A 190 21.44 -4.80 -9.45
N PRO A 191 22.16 -5.32 -8.43
CA PRO A 191 21.62 -5.47 -7.08
C PRO A 191 21.54 -4.16 -6.29
N THR A 192 22.10 -3.08 -6.80
CA THR A 192 21.98 -1.72 -6.26
C THR A 192 21.12 -0.87 -7.17
N ASN A 193 20.52 0.21 -6.65
CA ASN A 193 19.79 1.18 -7.45
C ASN A 193 20.78 2.02 -8.28
N ASP A 194 21.28 1.44 -9.35
CA ASP A 194 22.27 2.01 -10.26
C ASP A 194 21.62 2.75 -11.45
N LYS A 195 22.47 3.13 -12.42
CA LYS A 195 22.01 3.87 -13.61
C LYS A 195 21.01 3.08 -14.47
N VAL A 196 21.04 1.74 -14.45
CA VAL A 196 20.09 0.92 -15.24
C VAL A 196 18.68 1.13 -14.73
N TRP A 197 18.49 1.10 -13.41
CA TRP A 197 17.20 1.34 -12.78
C TRP A 197 16.73 2.79 -12.97
N THR A 198 17.63 3.75 -12.81
CA THR A 198 17.32 5.18 -13.04
C THR A 198 16.85 5.42 -14.48
N VAL A 199 17.51 4.79 -15.47
CA VAL A 199 17.10 4.89 -16.87
C VAL A 199 15.74 4.21 -17.10
N ALA A 200 15.53 3.02 -16.55
CA ALA A 200 14.26 2.31 -16.67
C ALA A 200 13.10 3.13 -16.08
N GLU A 201 13.29 3.70 -14.90
CA GLU A 201 12.29 4.55 -14.25
C GLU A 201 11.98 5.80 -15.08
N ASN A 202 13.00 6.53 -15.52
CA ASN A 202 12.81 7.73 -16.33
C ASN A 202 12.12 7.46 -17.68
N GLN A 203 12.40 6.31 -18.31
CA GLN A 203 11.75 5.92 -19.56
C GLN A 203 10.28 5.50 -19.38
N THR A 204 9.89 5.14 -18.18
CA THR A 204 8.54 4.69 -17.85
C THR A 204 7.73 5.69 -17.03
N ASP A 205 8.35 6.75 -16.47
CA ASP A 205 7.66 7.86 -15.83
C ASP A 205 7.01 8.77 -16.88
N ASN A 206 5.79 8.45 -17.25
CA ASN A 206 5.05 9.12 -18.31
C ASN A 206 3.76 9.80 -17.81
N ALA A 207 3.68 10.11 -16.54
CA ALA A 207 2.50 10.75 -15.94
C ALA A 207 2.12 12.07 -16.64
N ASP A 208 3.10 12.87 -17.07
CA ASP A 208 2.93 14.14 -17.78
C ASP A 208 2.45 13.98 -19.24
N GLN A 209 2.54 12.77 -19.77
CA GLN A 209 2.09 12.45 -21.12
C GLN A 209 0.63 11.96 -21.16
N ILE A 210 0.04 11.65 -20.02
CA ILE A 210 -1.35 11.19 -19.93
C ILE A 210 -2.30 12.36 -20.24
N ALA A 211 -3.15 12.17 -21.25
CA ALA A 211 -4.11 13.18 -21.71
C ALA A 211 -5.56 12.66 -21.75
N VAL A 212 -5.83 11.53 -21.09
CA VAL A 212 -7.17 10.92 -21.00
C VAL A 212 -7.52 10.62 -19.54
N PRO A 213 -8.81 10.67 -19.17
CA PRO A 213 -9.27 10.25 -17.85
C PRO A 213 -8.89 8.81 -17.55
N LEU A 214 -8.47 8.55 -16.30
CA LEU A 214 -8.13 7.22 -15.81
C LEU A 214 -9.11 6.78 -14.72
N LEU A 215 -9.51 5.49 -14.77
CA LEU A 215 -10.04 4.76 -13.63
C LEU A 215 -8.97 3.79 -13.16
N MET A 216 -8.24 4.14 -12.10
CA MET A 216 -7.24 3.28 -11.49
C MET A 216 -7.88 2.43 -10.40
N CYS A 217 -7.43 1.19 -10.24
CA CYS A 217 -7.90 0.30 -9.19
C CYS A 217 -6.76 -0.53 -8.63
N SER A 218 -6.71 -0.74 -7.31
CA SER A 218 -5.79 -1.65 -6.66
C SER A 218 -6.35 -2.15 -5.32
N GLY A 219 -5.53 -2.85 -4.55
CA GLY A 219 -5.95 -3.40 -3.26
C GLY A 219 -4.83 -3.48 -2.23
N TRP A 220 -5.21 -3.46 -0.95
CA TRP A 220 -4.28 -3.48 0.19
C TRP A 220 -3.39 -4.73 0.24
N PHE A 221 -3.86 -5.84 -0.32
CA PHE A 221 -3.11 -7.10 -0.37
C PHE A 221 -2.47 -7.35 -1.74
N ASP A 222 -2.45 -6.37 -2.64
CA ASP A 222 -1.66 -6.41 -3.86
C ASP A 222 -0.16 -6.37 -3.50
N HIS A 223 0.71 -6.77 -4.42
CA HIS A 223 2.16 -6.71 -4.24
C HIS A 223 2.78 -5.36 -4.66
N PHE A 224 1.94 -4.41 -5.15
CA PHE A 224 2.28 -3.03 -5.50
C PHE A 224 1.34 -1.98 -4.87
N PRO A 225 0.86 -2.12 -3.63
CA PRO A 225 -0.19 -1.24 -3.14
C PRO A 225 0.26 0.22 -3.07
N SER A 226 1.41 0.50 -2.48
CA SER A 226 1.94 1.86 -2.35
C SER A 226 2.29 2.51 -3.70
N ASP A 227 2.63 1.70 -4.72
CA ASP A 227 3.02 2.21 -6.04
C ASP A 227 1.83 2.77 -6.81
N VAL A 228 0.68 2.10 -6.75
CA VAL A 228 -0.55 2.60 -7.41
C VAL A 228 -1.05 3.89 -6.74
N LEU A 229 -0.93 4.02 -5.41
CA LEU A 229 -1.27 5.27 -4.70
C LEU A 229 -0.35 6.42 -5.13
N ARG A 230 0.97 6.17 -5.22
CA ARG A 230 1.93 7.16 -5.73
C ARG A 230 1.69 7.52 -7.19
N ALA A 231 1.40 6.53 -8.04
CA ALA A 231 1.07 6.77 -9.44
C ALA A 231 -0.20 7.61 -9.61
N PHE A 232 -1.22 7.38 -8.79
CA PHE A 232 -2.43 8.21 -8.78
C PHE A 232 -2.12 9.66 -8.39
N ASP A 233 -1.31 9.87 -7.34
CA ASP A 233 -0.85 11.20 -6.95
C ASP A 233 -0.05 11.89 -8.08
N ASP A 234 0.80 11.14 -8.79
CA ASP A 234 1.57 11.65 -9.93
C ASP A 234 0.64 12.09 -11.09
N VAL A 235 -0.31 11.27 -11.51
CA VAL A 235 -1.20 11.63 -12.63
C VAL A 235 -2.14 12.79 -12.28
N THR A 236 -2.63 12.88 -11.04
CA THR A 236 -3.46 14.02 -10.61
C THR A 236 -2.71 15.34 -10.59
N LYS A 237 -1.37 15.32 -10.55
CA LYS A 237 -0.53 16.54 -10.53
C LYS A 237 0.14 16.83 -11.86
N LYS A 238 0.57 15.80 -12.59
CA LYS A 238 1.47 15.95 -13.74
C LYS A 238 0.77 15.76 -15.09
N SER A 239 -0.37 15.06 -15.17
CA SER A 239 -1.07 14.79 -16.44
C SER A 239 -1.55 16.08 -17.12
N ASP A 240 -2.12 15.96 -18.31
CA ASP A 240 -2.70 17.10 -19.02
C ASP A 240 -3.70 17.84 -18.11
N PRO A 241 -3.63 19.18 -17.99
CA PRO A 241 -4.51 19.96 -17.11
C PRO A 241 -6.00 19.72 -17.30
N ASN A 242 -6.43 19.34 -18.52
CA ASN A 242 -7.83 19.08 -18.83
C ASN A 242 -8.38 17.76 -18.26
N VAL A 243 -7.51 16.90 -17.71
CA VAL A 243 -7.92 15.58 -17.19
C VAL A 243 -7.50 15.31 -15.74
N ARG A 244 -6.71 16.20 -15.11
CA ARG A 244 -6.19 16.02 -13.74
C ARG A 244 -7.27 15.77 -12.70
N ASP A 245 -8.37 16.46 -12.79
CA ASP A 245 -9.53 16.35 -11.89
C ASP A 245 -10.51 15.22 -12.25
N LYS A 246 -10.25 14.54 -13.38
CA LYS A 246 -11.12 13.48 -13.93
C LYS A 246 -10.64 12.08 -13.59
N HIS A 247 -9.42 11.94 -13.06
CA HIS A 247 -8.92 10.64 -12.62
C HIS A 247 -9.68 10.15 -11.39
N LYS A 248 -9.96 8.86 -11.34
CA LYS A 248 -10.60 8.20 -10.21
C LYS A 248 -9.76 7.01 -9.75
N LEU A 249 -9.71 6.80 -8.44
CA LEU A 249 -9.05 5.67 -7.81
C LEU A 249 -10.05 4.88 -6.97
N LEU A 250 -10.12 3.59 -7.20
CA LEU A 250 -10.84 2.63 -6.36
C LEU A 250 -9.81 1.74 -5.65
N TYR A 251 -9.80 1.75 -4.32
CA TYR A 251 -8.80 1.05 -3.54
C TYR A 251 -9.46 0.10 -2.52
N GLY A 252 -9.48 -1.19 -2.83
CA GLY A 252 -10.22 -2.18 -2.06
C GLY A 252 -9.35 -3.09 -1.18
N PRO A 253 -9.97 -4.05 -0.47
CA PRO A 253 -9.26 -5.02 0.37
C PRO A 253 -8.73 -6.21 -0.43
N TRP A 254 -8.33 -6.00 -1.69
CA TRP A 254 -8.06 -7.08 -2.64
C TRP A 254 -6.58 -7.43 -2.76
N GLN A 255 -6.32 -8.70 -3.09
CA GLN A 255 -5.03 -9.20 -3.55
C GLN A 255 -4.94 -9.21 -5.08
N HIS A 256 -3.73 -9.33 -5.62
CA HIS A 256 -3.45 -9.21 -7.07
C HIS A 256 -4.33 -10.09 -7.96
N SER A 257 -4.53 -11.34 -7.59
CA SER A 257 -5.27 -12.32 -8.40
C SER A 257 -6.76 -12.40 -8.09
N ALA A 258 -7.27 -11.55 -7.17
CA ALA A 258 -8.65 -11.61 -6.67
C ALA A 258 -9.26 -10.22 -6.48
N ILE A 259 -8.99 -9.30 -7.41
CA ILE A 259 -9.62 -7.98 -7.46
C ILE A 259 -11.12 -8.15 -7.71
N GLY A 260 -11.96 -7.49 -6.89
CA GLY A 260 -13.42 -7.60 -6.99
C GLY A 260 -14.00 -8.90 -6.45
N VAL A 261 -13.21 -9.74 -5.78
CA VAL A 261 -13.68 -10.92 -5.04
C VAL A 261 -13.86 -10.54 -3.58
N SER A 262 -14.98 -10.92 -2.96
CA SER A 262 -15.24 -10.62 -1.55
C SER A 262 -14.26 -11.36 -0.62
N LYS A 263 -14.00 -12.63 -0.90
CA LYS A 263 -13.12 -13.45 -0.07
C LYS A 263 -11.65 -13.23 -0.39
N GLN A 264 -10.92 -12.74 0.61
CA GLN A 264 -9.49 -12.47 0.54
C GLN A 264 -8.77 -13.30 1.62
N GLY A 265 -8.10 -14.37 1.21
CA GLY A 265 -7.48 -15.28 2.18
C GLY A 265 -8.50 -15.83 3.18
N VAL A 266 -8.28 -15.56 4.47
CA VAL A 266 -9.19 -15.97 5.57
C VAL A 266 -10.24 -14.91 5.93
N LEU A 267 -10.17 -13.71 5.34
CA LEU A 267 -11.13 -12.62 5.56
C LEU A 267 -12.17 -12.55 4.43
N ASP A 268 -13.32 -11.96 4.74
CA ASP A 268 -14.41 -11.75 3.78
C ASP A 268 -14.90 -10.29 3.83
N PHE A 269 -15.08 -9.69 2.65
CA PHE A 269 -15.46 -8.29 2.45
C PHE A 269 -16.60 -8.19 1.44
N PRO A 270 -17.84 -8.56 1.80
CA PRO A 270 -18.97 -8.65 0.86
C PRO A 270 -19.24 -7.35 0.10
N ASP A 271 -19.08 -6.19 0.75
CA ASP A 271 -19.31 -4.87 0.14
C ASP A 271 -18.27 -4.48 -0.91
N ALA A 272 -17.22 -5.31 -1.09
CA ALA A 272 -16.18 -5.10 -2.06
C ALA A 272 -16.31 -6.02 -3.30
N GLU A 273 -17.34 -6.88 -3.35
CA GLU A 273 -17.56 -7.81 -4.45
C GLU A 273 -18.00 -7.05 -5.71
N ASP A 274 -17.46 -7.44 -6.88
CA ASP A 274 -17.75 -6.93 -8.23
C ASP A 274 -17.62 -5.40 -8.45
N LEU A 275 -17.30 -4.63 -7.42
CA LEU A 275 -17.26 -3.18 -7.50
C LEU A 275 -16.32 -2.63 -8.59
N PRO A 276 -15.13 -3.20 -8.87
CA PRO A 276 -14.28 -2.73 -9.96
C PRO A 276 -14.94 -2.86 -11.34
N THR A 277 -15.65 -3.96 -11.59
CA THR A 277 -16.37 -4.20 -12.85
C THR A 277 -17.54 -3.23 -13.00
N ASP A 278 -18.31 -3.01 -11.93
CA ASP A 278 -19.42 -2.06 -11.91
C ASP A 278 -18.96 -0.62 -12.14
N MET A 279 -17.84 -0.23 -11.51
CA MET A 279 -17.22 1.08 -11.71
C MET A 279 -16.71 1.23 -13.15
N GLY A 280 -16.12 0.16 -13.72
CA GLY A 280 -15.68 0.12 -15.12
C GLY A 280 -16.85 0.32 -16.09
N MET A 281 -17.98 -0.34 -15.87
CA MET A 281 -19.18 -0.15 -16.70
C MET A 281 -19.70 1.30 -16.63
N LYS A 282 -19.74 1.91 -15.45
CA LYS A 282 -20.13 3.31 -15.28
C LYS A 282 -19.13 4.26 -15.96
N PHE A 283 -17.84 4.01 -15.82
CA PHE A 283 -16.76 4.79 -16.42
C PHE A 283 -16.87 4.81 -17.95
N PHE A 284 -16.96 3.65 -18.56
CA PHE A 284 -17.13 3.53 -20.02
C PHE A 284 -18.49 4.03 -20.49
N GLY A 285 -19.56 3.81 -19.72
CA GLY A 285 -20.87 4.38 -20.00
C GLY A 285 -20.82 5.91 -20.10
N PHE A 286 -20.16 6.56 -19.15
CA PHE A 286 -20.01 8.01 -19.16
C PHE A 286 -19.14 8.53 -20.31
N TYR A 287 -17.88 8.05 -20.41
CA TYR A 287 -16.92 8.62 -21.37
C TYR A 287 -17.17 8.17 -22.81
N LEU A 288 -17.48 6.91 -23.05
CA LEU A 288 -17.62 6.37 -24.41
C LEU A 288 -19.03 6.53 -24.96
N ARG A 289 -20.07 6.42 -24.12
CA ARG A 289 -21.47 6.45 -24.52
C ARG A 289 -22.18 7.77 -24.23
N GLY A 290 -21.60 8.62 -23.35
CA GLY A 290 -22.24 9.87 -22.92
C GLY A 290 -23.46 9.61 -22.02
N GLU A 291 -23.46 8.53 -21.24
CA GLU A 291 -24.53 8.22 -20.28
C GLU A 291 -24.61 9.31 -19.21
N LYS A 292 -25.82 9.77 -18.95
CA LYS A 292 -26.07 10.85 -17.96
C LYS A 292 -26.08 10.28 -16.54
N ILE A 293 -24.90 10.09 -16.00
CA ILE A 293 -24.68 9.68 -14.60
C ILE A 293 -23.81 10.73 -13.90
N ASN A 294 -23.89 10.83 -12.58
CA ASN A 294 -23.08 11.77 -11.81
C ASN A 294 -21.64 11.27 -11.63
N TRP A 295 -20.93 10.96 -12.73
CA TRP A 295 -19.56 10.47 -12.67
C TRP A 295 -18.56 11.53 -12.17
N GLU A 296 -18.64 12.73 -12.71
CA GLU A 296 -17.72 13.83 -12.34
C GLU A 296 -17.90 14.28 -10.89
N GLY A 297 -19.12 14.24 -10.37
CA GLY A 297 -19.42 14.55 -8.97
C GLY A 297 -19.02 13.46 -7.95
N MET A 298 -18.55 12.29 -8.41
CA MET A 298 -18.03 11.27 -7.51
C MET A 298 -16.66 11.69 -6.95
N PRO A 299 -16.35 11.36 -5.68
CA PRO A 299 -15.03 11.59 -5.08
C PRO A 299 -13.90 11.01 -5.95
N ALA A 300 -12.74 11.66 -5.95
CA ALA A 300 -11.59 11.20 -6.73
C ALA A 300 -11.06 9.85 -6.25
N VAL A 301 -11.10 9.60 -4.94
CA VAL A 301 -10.63 8.37 -4.30
C VAL A 301 -11.74 7.74 -3.49
N GLN A 302 -11.94 6.44 -3.70
CA GLN A 302 -12.74 5.58 -2.85
C GLN A 302 -11.84 4.47 -2.33
N TYR A 303 -11.74 4.32 -1.01
CA TYR A 303 -10.89 3.31 -0.38
C TYR A 303 -11.61 2.55 0.72
N TYR A 304 -11.25 1.29 0.90
CA TYR A 304 -11.85 0.42 1.89
C TYR A 304 -11.06 0.45 3.19
N GLN A 305 -11.72 0.83 4.29
CA GLN A 305 -11.15 0.76 5.64
C GLN A 305 -11.51 -0.60 6.24
N MET A 306 -10.56 -1.53 6.24
CA MET A 306 -10.72 -2.85 6.85
C MET A 306 -10.91 -2.72 8.37
N GLY A 307 -11.47 -3.73 9.01
CA GLY A 307 -11.85 -3.67 10.42
C GLY A 307 -13.19 -2.97 10.61
N GLU A 308 -13.30 -1.70 10.26
CA GLU A 308 -14.60 -1.01 10.14
C GLU A 308 -15.47 -1.62 9.03
N ASN A 309 -14.84 -2.23 8.03
CA ASN A 309 -15.45 -2.78 6.84
C ASN A 309 -16.36 -1.77 6.12
N LYS A 310 -15.80 -0.59 5.83
CA LYS A 310 -16.51 0.51 5.19
C LYS A 310 -15.71 1.15 4.06
N TRP A 311 -16.41 1.54 3.01
CA TRP A 311 -15.89 2.43 1.99
C TRP A 311 -15.82 3.86 2.53
N LYS A 312 -14.63 4.47 2.41
CA LYS A 312 -14.36 5.88 2.70
C LYS A 312 -14.00 6.61 1.41
N THR A 313 -14.11 7.92 1.42
CA THR A 313 -13.88 8.75 0.23
C THR A 313 -13.05 9.99 0.56
N THR A 314 -12.24 10.42 -0.41
CA THR A 314 -11.54 11.71 -0.37
C THR A 314 -11.32 12.22 -1.80
N ASN A 315 -11.01 13.48 -1.96
CA ASN A 315 -10.58 14.05 -3.24
C ASN A 315 -9.05 14.15 -3.35
N ASP A 316 -8.33 13.97 -2.24
CA ASP A 316 -6.87 13.96 -2.20
C ASP A 316 -6.40 12.87 -1.24
N TRP A 317 -5.70 11.85 -1.76
CA TRP A 317 -5.15 10.78 -0.94
C TRP A 317 -4.18 11.30 0.14
N LYS A 318 -3.42 12.36 -0.13
CA LYS A 318 -2.48 12.94 0.83
C LYS A 318 -3.15 13.66 2.00
N SER A 319 -4.44 13.94 1.90
CA SER A 319 -5.22 14.48 3.02
C SER A 319 -5.62 13.44 4.05
N VAL A 320 -5.37 12.15 3.75
CA VAL A 320 -5.67 11.02 4.62
C VAL A 320 -4.42 10.63 5.41
N GLY A 321 -4.59 10.21 6.67
CA GLY A 321 -3.46 9.77 7.50
C GLY A 321 -2.45 10.88 7.82
N THR A 322 -2.93 12.09 8.06
CA THR A 322 -2.07 13.28 8.26
C THR A 322 -1.36 13.33 9.60
N HIS A 323 -1.77 12.50 10.56
CA HIS A 323 -1.11 12.35 11.85
C HIS A 323 -0.21 11.12 11.87
N THR A 324 0.77 11.13 12.76
CA THR A 324 1.65 9.97 13.01
C THR A 324 1.33 9.38 14.37
N GLY A 325 0.88 8.11 14.37
CA GLY A 325 0.82 7.28 15.56
C GLY A 325 2.15 6.58 15.79
N VAL A 326 2.51 6.36 17.05
CA VAL A 326 3.77 5.68 17.44
C VAL A 326 3.47 4.63 18.50
N LEU A 327 3.91 3.40 18.25
CA LEU A 327 3.97 2.34 19.24
C LEU A 327 5.43 2.02 19.54
N TYR A 328 5.79 2.09 20.81
CA TYR A 328 7.13 1.82 21.32
C TYR A 328 7.30 0.34 21.67
N PHE A 329 8.44 -0.23 21.30
CA PHE A 329 8.82 -1.56 21.76
C PHE A 329 9.15 -1.51 23.25
N ARG A 330 8.65 -2.50 23.99
CA ARG A 330 8.76 -2.58 25.45
C ARG A 330 9.24 -3.97 25.87
N GLU A 331 9.80 -4.04 27.07
CA GLU A 331 10.17 -5.30 27.73
C GLU A 331 9.00 -6.30 27.71
N GLY A 332 9.31 -7.58 27.53
CA GLY A 332 8.31 -8.66 27.51
C GLY A 332 7.55 -8.76 26.19
N ASN A 333 8.16 -8.35 25.08
CA ASN A 333 7.58 -8.43 23.73
C ASN A 333 6.27 -7.60 23.59
N LYS A 334 6.21 -6.47 24.25
CA LYS A 334 5.04 -5.58 24.20
C LYS A 334 5.25 -4.41 23.27
N LEU A 335 4.12 -3.88 22.77
CA LEU A 335 4.00 -2.58 22.12
C LEU A 335 3.16 -1.66 23.01
N SER A 336 3.53 -0.38 23.11
CA SER A 336 2.80 0.60 23.90
C SER A 336 2.78 1.96 23.22
N LEU A 337 1.70 2.70 23.39
CA LEU A 337 1.63 4.12 23.00
C LEU A 337 2.47 5.01 23.91
N GLU A 338 2.83 4.53 25.10
CA GLU A 338 3.68 5.24 26.02
C GLU A 338 5.15 4.99 25.70
N GLU A 339 5.96 6.04 25.71
CA GLU A 339 7.42 5.92 25.62
C GLU A 339 7.98 5.10 26.80
N PRO A 340 9.03 4.28 26.61
CA PRO A 340 9.68 3.60 27.73
C PRO A 340 10.04 4.58 28.85
N PRO A 341 9.76 4.26 30.13
CA PRO A 341 10.09 5.14 31.22
C PRO A 341 11.60 5.33 31.32
N ILE A 342 12.03 6.49 31.82
CA ILE A 342 13.42 6.72 32.25
C ILE A 342 13.71 5.71 33.34
N ASN A 343 14.33 4.60 32.97
CA ASN A 343 14.64 3.55 33.90
C ASN A 343 16.14 3.49 34.12
N ILE A 344 16.53 3.44 35.37
CA ILE A 344 17.95 3.30 35.77
C ILE A 344 18.42 1.86 35.51
N LYS A 345 17.49 0.92 35.37
CA LYS A 345 17.78 -0.48 35.07
C LYS A 345 17.79 -0.69 33.53
N GLU A 346 18.91 -1.15 33.05
CA GLU A 346 19.08 -1.54 31.65
C GLU A 346 18.10 -2.66 31.28
N VAL A 347 17.28 -2.46 30.27
CA VAL A 347 16.40 -3.49 29.74
C VAL A 347 17.20 -4.34 28.76
N PRO A 348 17.32 -5.65 28.96
CA PRO A 348 18.01 -6.51 27.99
C PRO A 348 17.35 -6.42 26.61
N PRO A 349 18.14 -6.32 25.53
CA PRO A 349 17.59 -6.32 24.18
C PRO A 349 17.07 -7.71 23.82
N ASP A 350 16.04 -7.75 22.96
CA ASP A 350 15.54 -8.99 22.40
C ASP A 350 16.46 -9.47 21.28
N THR A 351 16.72 -10.77 21.19
CA THR A 351 17.65 -11.37 20.21
C THR A 351 16.89 -11.94 19.03
N LEU A 352 17.03 -11.32 17.88
CA LEU A 352 16.57 -11.85 16.59
C LEU A 352 17.66 -12.73 15.98
N ILE A 353 17.33 -13.97 15.62
CA ILE A 353 18.24 -14.94 15.01
C ILE A 353 17.92 -15.07 13.53
N ALA A 354 18.92 -14.94 12.66
CA ALA A 354 18.81 -15.20 11.23
C ALA A 354 19.74 -16.36 10.83
N ASP A 355 19.16 -17.50 10.49
CA ASP A 355 19.86 -18.68 9.98
C ASP A 355 19.39 -18.96 8.55
N SER A 356 20.28 -18.80 7.58
CA SER A 356 19.97 -19.02 6.16
C SER A 356 19.66 -20.47 5.81
N LYS A 357 20.03 -21.43 6.67
CA LYS A 357 19.75 -22.87 6.46
C LYS A 357 18.33 -23.23 6.86
N THR A 358 17.71 -22.46 7.75
CA THR A 358 16.37 -22.69 8.25
C THR A 358 15.51 -21.41 8.16
N PRO A 359 15.35 -20.83 6.95
CA PRO A 359 14.68 -19.53 6.81
C PRO A 359 13.25 -19.56 7.32
N VAL A 360 12.80 -18.41 7.83
CA VAL A 360 11.41 -18.23 8.25
C VAL A 360 10.52 -18.23 7.01
N PRO A 361 9.48 -19.08 6.96
CA PRO A 361 8.66 -19.24 5.76
C PRO A 361 7.75 -18.03 5.52
N THR A 362 7.44 -17.79 4.25
CA THR A 362 6.37 -16.91 3.84
C THR A 362 5.02 -17.55 4.13
N ILE A 363 4.13 -16.80 4.80
CA ILE A 363 2.72 -17.16 5.00
C ILE A 363 1.91 -15.92 4.67
N GLY A 364 1.04 -16.01 3.68
CA GLY A 364 0.17 -14.89 3.29
C GLY A 364 0.91 -13.63 2.85
N GLY A 365 0.24 -12.50 3.05
CA GLY A 365 0.75 -11.17 2.76
C GLY A 365 0.60 -10.73 1.30
N SER A 366 1.12 -9.54 1.02
CA SER A 366 1.09 -8.89 -0.30
C SER A 366 2.12 -9.53 -1.23
N ARG A 367 1.76 -10.61 -1.91
CA ARG A 367 2.68 -11.40 -2.73
C ARG A 367 2.10 -11.73 -4.11
N PHE A 368 2.99 -11.96 -5.07
CA PHE A 368 2.66 -12.47 -6.40
C PHE A 368 3.56 -13.66 -6.72
N ASN A 369 2.94 -14.82 -6.94
CA ASN A 369 3.65 -16.04 -7.28
C ASN A 369 2.81 -16.91 -8.22
N VAL A 370 3.34 -17.18 -9.41
CA VAL A 370 2.74 -18.09 -10.40
C VAL A 370 3.40 -19.48 -10.41
N LEU A 371 4.46 -19.69 -9.59
CA LEU A 371 5.26 -20.91 -9.54
C LEU A 371 4.68 -21.90 -8.55
N ASP A 372 4.34 -21.43 -7.37
CA ASP A 372 3.84 -22.26 -6.27
C ASP A 372 2.56 -21.66 -5.70
N LYS A 373 1.44 -22.31 -5.98
CA LYS A 373 0.11 -21.91 -5.50
C LYS A 373 -0.25 -22.54 -4.14
N THR A 374 0.64 -23.33 -3.55
CA THR A 374 0.40 -23.97 -2.23
C THR A 374 0.52 -22.95 -1.09
N ILE A 375 1.31 -21.89 -1.28
CA ILE A 375 1.41 -20.80 -0.33
C ILE A 375 0.35 -19.76 -0.69
N ALA A 376 -0.67 -19.61 0.14
CA ALA A 376 -1.74 -18.64 -0.07
C ALA A 376 -1.24 -17.19 0.01
N SER A 377 -1.85 -16.29 -0.77
CA SER A 377 -1.63 -14.83 -0.70
C SER A 377 -2.67 -14.17 0.20
N GLY A 378 -2.51 -12.86 0.45
CA GLY A 378 -3.44 -12.04 1.21
C GLY A 378 -3.41 -12.30 2.70
N PRO A 379 -4.48 -11.93 3.43
CA PRO A 379 -4.56 -12.12 4.88
C PRO A 379 -4.67 -13.61 5.22
N GLN A 380 -3.72 -14.10 6.00
CA GLN A 380 -3.61 -15.49 6.45
C GLN A 380 -3.29 -15.54 7.95
N GLU A 381 -3.60 -16.67 8.58
CA GLU A 381 -3.19 -16.94 9.95
C GLU A 381 -1.70 -17.26 10.02
N VAL A 382 -0.98 -16.58 10.91
CA VAL A 382 0.48 -16.72 11.03
C VAL A 382 0.95 -17.25 12.39
N GLN A 383 0.04 -17.79 13.21
CA GLN A 383 0.37 -18.30 14.55
C GLN A 383 1.48 -19.35 14.56
N SER A 384 1.62 -20.15 13.50
CA SER A 384 2.68 -21.14 13.40
C SER A 384 4.08 -20.55 13.47
N LEU A 385 4.25 -19.27 13.12
CA LEU A 385 5.53 -18.57 13.24
C LEU A 385 5.89 -18.28 14.69
N LEU A 386 4.91 -18.11 15.57
CA LEU A 386 5.13 -17.76 16.98
C LEU A 386 5.81 -18.87 17.78
N ALA A 387 5.74 -20.11 17.31
CA ALA A 387 6.42 -21.25 17.93
C ALA A 387 7.92 -21.32 17.63
N ARG A 388 8.41 -20.50 16.69
CA ARG A 388 9.82 -20.48 16.30
C ARG A 388 10.64 -19.65 17.28
N LYS A 389 11.85 -20.11 17.58
CA LYS A 389 12.80 -19.40 18.48
C LYS A 389 13.57 -18.28 17.78
N ASP A 390 13.54 -18.25 16.46
CA ASP A 390 14.17 -17.26 15.58
C ASP A 390 13.18 -16.17 15.11
N VAL A 391 12.04 -16.06 15.78
CA VAL A 391 10.99 -15.06 15.52
C VAL A 391 10.72 -14.28 16.81
N LEU A 392 10.65 -12.97 16.69
CA LEU A 392 10.20 -12.08 17.77
C LEU A 392 8.77 -11.60 17.45
N ALA A 393 7.86 -11.74 18.41
CA ALA A 393 6.49 -11.33 18.24
C ALA A 393 6.10 -10.32 19.33
N TYR A 394 5.82 -9.09 18.94
CA TYR A 394 5.39 -8.01 19.80
C TYR A 394 3.92 -7.73 19.63
N SER A 395 3.20 -7.40 20.70
CA SER A 395 1.81 -6.94 20.58
C SER A 395 1.47 -5.91 21.66
N THR A 396 0.47 -5.10 21.37
CA THR A 396 -0.19 -4.29 22.40
C THR A 396 -0.93 -5.18 23.39
N ASP A 397 -1.32 -4.62 24.55
CA ASP A 397 -2.41 -5.17 25.31
C ASP A 397 -3.73 -5.05 24.49
N PRO A 398 -4.82 -5.76 24.84
CA PRO A 398 -6.09 -5.58 24.15
C PRO A 398 -6.47 -4.10 24.12
N LEU A 399 -6.79 -3.60 22.92
CA LEU A 399 -7.08 -2.18 22.73
C LEU A 399 -8.37 -1.80 23.47
N VAL A 400 -8.28 -0.73 24.27
CA VAL A 400 -9.45 -0.10 24.89
C VAL A 400 -10.18 0.76 23.85
N ASN A 401 -9.42 1.50 23.06
CA ASN A 401 -9.91 2.32 21.95
C ASN A 401 -9.35 1.80 20.64
N GLU A 402 -10.11 1.95 19.57
CA GLU A 402 -9.70 1.58 18.22
C GLU A 402 -8.46 2.38 17.76
N ILE A 403 -7.57 1.71 17.04
CA ILE A 403 -6.43 2.34 16.35
C ILE A 403 -6.65 2.18 14.85
N SER A 404 -6.72 3.31 14.12
CA SER A 404 -6.81 3.31 12.66
C SER A 404 -5.45 3.63 12.06
N ILE A 405 -5.07 2.85 11.05
CA ILE A 405 -3.96 3.12 10.15
C ILE A 405 -4.55 3.37 8.77
N THR A 406 -4.21 4.50 8.15
CA THR A 406 -4.63 4.80 6.78
C THR A 406 -3.48 5.47 6.06
N GLY A 407 -2.79 4.73 5.21
CA GLY A 407 -1.56 5.13 4.52
C GLY A 407 -0.33 4.35 4.95
N SER A 408 0.82 5.03 4.97
CA SER A 408 2.13 4.42 5.20
C SER A 408 2.37 4.00 6.65
N SER A 409 3.18 2.96 6.82
CA SER A 409 3.68 2.54 8.13
C SER A 409 5.10 2.00 8.03
N ARG A 410 5.86 2.06 9.13
CA ARG A 410 7.24 1.59 9.17
C ARG A 410 7.68 1.21 10.57
N VAL A 411 8.63 0.30 10.65
CA VAL A 411 9.31 -0.04 11.90
C VAL A 411 10.72 0.52 11.87
N LYS A 412 11.05 1.35 12.84
CA LYS A 412 12.41 1.84 13.07
C LYS A 412 13.02 1.01 14.19
N VAL A 413 14.04 0.22 13.87
CA VAL A 413 14.75 -0.59 14.86
C VAL A 413 16.06 0.06 15.26
N ARG A 414 16.37 0.03 16.56
CA ARG A 414 17.70 0.22 17.09
C ARG A 414 18.30 -1.14 17.36
N PHE A 415 19.47 -1.41 16.81
CA PHE A 415 20.01 -2.75 16.83
C PHE A 415 21.53 -2.79 17.04
N VAL A 416 22.00 -3.96 17.49
CA VAL A 416 23.41 -4.38 17.46
C VAL A 416 23.46 -5.73 16.78
N CYS A 417 24.23 -5.88 15.71
CA CYS A 417 24.35 -7.14 14.97
C CYS A 417 25.79 -7.68 15.08
N ASN A 418 25.91 -9.01 15.27
CA ASN A 418 27.20 -9.68 15.37
C ASN A 418 27.82 -10.02 14.01
N GLN A 419 27.07 -9.82 12.89
CA GLN A 419 27.54 -10.09 11.54
C GLN A 419 27.63 -8.82 10.71
N LYS A 420 28.37 -8.90 9.59
CA LYS A 420 28.58 -7.77 8.66
C LYS A 420 27.33 -7.41 7.86
N ASP A 421 26.37 -8.31 7.78
CA ASP A 421 25.08 -8.12 7.15
C ASP A 421 24.04 -9.06 7.75
N ALA A 422 22.77 -8.70 7.65
CA ALA A 422 21.62 -9.51 8.00
C ALA A 422 20.36 -8.87 7.38
N ASP A 423 19.24 -9.58 7.42
CA ASP A 423 17.94 -9.03 7.03
C ASP A 423 17.04 -8.92 8.26
N ILE A 424 16.16 -7.91 8.26
CA ILE A 424 15.07 -7.77 9.22
C ILE A 424 13.78 -7.67 8.42
N SER A 425 12.96 -8.71 8.51
CA SER A 425 11.62 -8.73 7.97
C SER A 425 10.60 -8.45 9.06
N VAL A 426 9.58 -7.66 8.74
CA VAL A 426 8.49 -7.30 9.64
C VAL A 426 7.15 -7.67 9.00
N ARG A 427 6.26 -8.27 9.79
CA ARG A 427 4.86 -8.50 9.43
C ARG A 427 3.98 -7.76 10.42
N LEU A 428 3.09 -6.90 9.94
CA LEU A 428 2.03 -6.28 10.74
C LEU A 428 0.81 -7.21 10.73
N CYS A 429 0.28 -7.47 11.92
CA CYS A 429 -0.84 -8.38 12.11
C CYS A 429 -1.96 -7.73 12.92
N ASP A 430 -3.20 -8.06 12.57
CA ASP A 430 -4.34 -7.89 13.48
C ASP A 430 -4.43 -9.13 14.38
N VAL A 431 -4.33 -8.92 15.69
CA VAL A 431 -4.45 -9.98 16.69
C VAL A 431 -5.84 -9.97 17.27
N TYR A 432 -6.61 -10.97 16.93
CA TYR A 432 -8.00 -11.12 17.31
C TYR A 432 -8.16 -11.52 18.81
N PRO A 433 -9.29 -11.23 19.44
CA PRO A 433 -9.54 -11.64 20.83
C PRO A 433 -9.49 -13.16 21.07
N ASP A 434 -9.73 -13.96 20.03
CA ASP A 434 -9.64 -15.43 20.06
C ASP A 434 -8.18 -15.94 19.92
N GLY A 435 -7.20 -15.04 19.77
CA GLY A 435 -5.79 -15.36 19.69
C GLY A 435 -5.26 -15.56 18.27
N ARG A 436 -6.07 -15.46 17.22
CA ARG A 436 -5.59 -15.52 15.83
C ARG A 436 -4.76 -14.29 15.48
N TRP A 437 -3.64 -14.49 14.82
CA TRP A 437 -2.80 -13.47 14.23
C TRP A 437 -3.00 -13.47 12.73
N ILE A 438 -3.61 -12.44 12.19
CA ILE A 438 -3.87 -12.29 10.75
C ILE A 438 -2.89 -11.29 10.17
N ILE A 439 -2.06 -11.72 9.21
CA ILE A 439 -1.14 -10.81 8.53
C ILE A 439 -1.91 -9.82 7.66
N LEU A 440 -1.55 -8.55 7.76
CA LEU A 440 -2.12 -7.44 7.00
C LEU A 440 -1.16 -6.91 5.94
N THR A 441 0.07 -6.62 6.32
CA THR A 441 1.13 -6.13 5.44
C THR A 441 2.49 -6.55 5.96
N GLN A 442 3.52 -6.37 5.15
CA GLN A 442 4.89 -6.77 5.48
C GLN A 442 5.91 -5.89 4.79
N GLY A 443 7.13 -5.95 5.33
CA GLY A 443 8.32 -5.33 4.76
C GLY A 443 9.58 -6.10 5.12
N ILE A 444 10.67 -5.76 4.49
CA ILE A 444 12.00 -6.30 4.78
C ILE A 444 13.04 -5.21 4.53
N GLN A 445 14.14 -5.26 5.26
CA GLN A 445 15.31 -4.41 5.05
C GLN A 445 16.58 -5.26 5.14
N ARG A 446 17.35 -5.29 4.06
CA ARG A 446 18.72 -5.82 4.06
C ARG A 446 19.64 -4.77 4.67
N LEU A 447 20.34 -5.10 5.75
CA LEU A 447 21.03 -4.12 6.58
C LEU A 447 22.17 -3.38 5.87
N ARG A 448 22.82 -3.98 4.86
CA ARG A 448 23.82 -3.26 4.05
C ARG A 448 23.22 -2.08 3.27
N PHE A 449 21.89 -2.08 3.04
CA PHE A 449 21.17 -0.99 2.36
C PHE A 449 20.39 -0.07 3.30
N ARG A 450 20.59 -0.17 4.61
CA ARG A 450 19.88 0.63 5.62
C ARG A 450 20.08 2.15 5.49
N ARG A 451 21.05 2.60 4.69
CA ARG A 451 21.34 4.03 4.47
C ARG A 451 21.05 4.48 3.04
N SER A 452 21.26 3.61 2.06
CA SER A 452 21.07 3.93 0.66
C SER A 452 20.93 2.65 -0.17
N PHE A 453 20.07 2.68 -1.17
CA PHE A 453 19.98 1.61 -2.16
C PHE A 453 21.01 1.76 -3.31
N THR A 454 21.67 2.92 -3.43
CA THR A 454 22.68 3.15 -4.48
C THR A 454 24.06 2.64 -4.10
N SER A 455 24.31 2.37 -2.83
CA SER A 455 25.59 1.90 -2.33
C SER A 455 25.44 1.04 -1.10
N GLU A 456 26.25 0.00 -1.01
CA GLU A 456 26.31 -0.88 0.15
C GLU A 456 27.11 -0.23 1.30
N LEU A 457 26.60 -0.40 2.52
CA LEU A 457 27.31 -0.09 3.77
C LEU A 457 27.16 -1.25 4.73
N LEU A 458 28.18 -2.10 4.82
CA LEU A 458 28.19 -3.23 5.74
C LEU A 458 28.01 -2.78 7.20
N VAL A 459 27.43 -3.63 8.02
CA VAL A 459 27.23 -3.38 9.44
C VAL A 459 28.58 -3.43 10.17
N ASN A 460 28.83 -2.45 11.04
CA ASN A 460 29.90 -2.52 12.03
C ASN A 460 29.48 -3.51 13.12
N GLN A 461 30.12 -4.69 13.13
CA GLN A 461 29.76 -5.77 14.06
C GLN A 461 29.84 -5.31 15.51
N ASN A 462 28.82 -5.67 16.30
CA ASN A 462 28.71 -5.35 17.74
C ASN A 462 28.69 -3.84 18.07
N VAL A 463 28.35 -3.00 17.08
CA VAL A 463 28.17 -1.55 17.27
C VAL A 463 26.69 -1.21 17.11
N SER A 464 26.18 -0.34 17.98
CA SER A 464 24.79 0.12 17.90
C SER A 464 24.53 0.92 16.63
N ASP A 465 23.43 0.60 15.94
CA ASP A 465 23.02 1.24 14.71
C ASP A 465 21.48 1.27 14.61
N SER A 466 20.92 1.74 13.50
CA SER A 466 19.50 1.79 13.25
C SER A 466 19.15 1.42 11.81
N ALA A 467 17.96 0.86 11.62
CA ALA A 467 17.40 0.61 10.31
C ALA A 467 15.91 0.96 10.30
N THR A 468 15.39 1.33 9.14
CA THR A 468 13.96 1.54 8.91
C THR A 468 13.46 0.47 7.96
N ILE A 469 12.42 -0.24 8.37
CA ILE A 469 11.73 -1.23 7.57
C ILE A 469 10.41 -0.60 7.14
N GLU A 470 10.30 -0.19 5.88
CA GLU A 470 9.04 0.32 5.33
C GLU A 470 8.07 -0.84 5.13
N LEU A 471 6.79 -0.60 5.43
CA LEU A 471 5.70 -1.51 5.14
C LEU A 471 4.84 -0.92 4.02
N ASN A 472 4.08 -1.75 3.32
CA ASN A 472 3.14 -1.24 2.33
C ASN A 472 2.02 -0.44 2.98
N ASP A 473 1.52 0.57 2.26
CA ASP A 473 0.34 1.33 2.67
C ASP A 473 -0.86 0.42 2.87
N LEU A 474 -1.72 0.75 3.82
CA LEU A 474 -2.96 0.03 4.07
C LEU A 474 -4.03 0.93 4.71
N GLY A 475 -5.29 0.46 4.67
CA GLY A 475 -6.42 1.02 5.40
C GLY A 475 -6.99 -0.03 6.35
N ILE A 476 -6.71 0.09 7.65
CA ILE A 476 -7.17 -0.82 8.70
C ILE A 476 -7.55 -0.07 9.96
N THR A 477 -8.61 -0.50 10.63
CA THR A 477 -8.94 -0.13 12.00
C THR A 477 -8.86 -1.37 12.88
N PHE A 478 -7.90 -1.38 13.79
CA PHE A 478 -7.82 -2.38 14.86
C PHE A 478 -8.93 -2.08 15.86
N LEU A 479 -9.87 -2.98 15.98
CA LEU A 479 -11.07 -2.79 16.80
C LEU A 479 -10.77 -2.90 18.29
N GLN A 480 -11.69 -2.41 19.12
CA GLN A 480 -11.64 -2.62 20.57
C GLN A 480 -11.53 -4.11 20.89
N GLY A 481 -10.64 -4.48 21.81
CA GLY A 481 -10.35 -5.87 22.20
C GLY A 481 -9.35 -6.58 21.29
N HIS A 482 -9.11 -6.10 20.07
CA HIS A 482 -8.00 -6.57 19.23
C HIS A 482 -6.66 -6.03 19.75
N LYS A 483 -5.53 -6.52 19.15
CA LYS A 483 -4.20 -5.97 19.44
C LYS A 483 -3.50 -5.67 18.11
N VAL A 484 -2.67 -4.64 18.12
CA VAL A 484 -1.67 -4.44 17.05
C VAL A 484 -0.52 -5.40 17.29
N GLY A 485 -0.23 -6.27 16.32
CA GLY A 485 0.84 -7.26 16.41
C GLY A 485 1.93 -7.01 15.38
N LEU A 486 3.20 -7.19 15.78
CA LEU A 486 4.35 -7.18 14.89
C LEU A 486 5.13 -8.48 15.05
N ILE A 487 5.47 -9.12 13.93
CA ILE A 487 6.35 -10.29 13.89
C ILE A 487 7.63 -9.88 13.17
N LEU A 488 8.77 -9.98 13.85
CA LEU A 488 10.09 -9.74 13.30
C LEU A 488 10.80 -11.07 13.04
N SER A 489 11.47 -11.19 11.91
CA SER A 489 12.24 -12.38 11.53
C SER A 489 13.44 -12.02 10.67
N GLY A 490 14.47 -12.87 10.63
CA GLY A 490 15.66 -12.68 9.82
C GLY A 490 15.48 -13.06 8.35
N SER A 491 14.27 -13.42 7.92
CA SER A 491 13.94 -13.82 6.54
C SER A 491 12.44 -13.90 6.34
N ASN A 492 12.01 -13.97 5.06
CA ASN A 492 10.63 -14.22 4.63
C ASN A 492 10.67 -14.99 3.29
N TYR A 493 11.07 -16.25 3.37
CA TYR A 493 11.37 -17.08 2.21
C TYR A 493 10.17 -17.98 1.82
N PRO A 494 9.85 -18.13 0.54
CA PRO A 494 10.60 -17.72 -0.65
C PRO A 494 10.22 -16.35 -1.24
N MET A 495 9.37 -15.55 -0.59
CA MET A 495 8.98 -14.23 -1.11
C MET A 495 10.22 -13.36 -1.40
N PHE A 496 11.16 -13.35 -0.46
CA PHE A 496 12.47 -12.70 -0.58
C PHE A 496 13.59 -13.75 -0.56
N ASP A 497 14.76 -13.37 -1.06
CA ASP A 497 15.93 -14.25 -1.02
C ASP A 497 16.52 -14.32 0.39
N VAL A 498 17.37 -15.32 0.61
CA VAL A 498 17.97 -15.55 1.94
C VAL A 498 19.36 -14.90 2.00
N ASN A 499 19.59 -14.08 3.01
CA ASN A 499 20.91 -13.51 3.28
C ASN A 499 21.84 -14.57 3.88
N LEU A 500 23.06 -14.71 3.36
CA LEU A 500 24.09 -15.57 3.95
C LEU A 500 24.72 -14.96 5.22
N ASN A 501 24.40 -13.71 5.56
CA ASN A 501 24.85 -12.93 6.72
C ASN A 501 26.38 -12.70 6.80
N ASN A 502 27.13 -13.13 5.80
CA ASN A 502 28.60 -13.10 5.81
C ASN A 502 29.22 -11.75 5.32
N GLY A 503 28.37 -10.85 4.77
CA GLY A 503 28.81 -9.59 4.18
C GLY A 503 29.59 -9.73 2.88
N GLY A 504 29.56 -10.92 2.25
CA GLY A 504 30.13 -11.19 0.93
C GLY A 504 29.31 -10.55 -0.19
N LYS A 505 29.72 -10.85 -1.42
CA LYS A 505 28.98 -10.40 -2.60
C LYS A 505 27.60 -11.07 -2.65
N MET A 506 26.57 -10.28 -2.91
CA MET A 506 25.20 -10.77 -2.94
C MET A 506 24.98 -11.74 -4.12
N TYR A 507 24.11 -12.73 -3.89
CA TYR A 507 23.68 -13.72 -4.89
C TYR A 507 24.79 -14.62 -5.43
N GLU A 508 25.96 -14.63 -4.75
CA GLU A 508 27.04 -15.58 -5.01
C GLU A 508 27.12 -16.63 -3.87
N ALA A 509 27.60 -17.82 -4.21
CA ALA A 509 27.84 -18.85 -3.21
C ALA A 509 28.92 -18.41 -2.21
N GLY A 510 28.73 -18.76 -0.94
CA GLY A 510 29.64 -18.41 0.14
C GLY A 510 29.26 -19.12 1.44
N ASP A 511 30.06 -18.88 2.47
CA ASP A 511 29.78 -19.43 3.80
C ASP A 511 28.52 -18.78 4.38
N SER A 512 27.63 -19.62 4.86
CA SER A 512 26.42 -19.22 5.59
C SER A 512 26.76 -19.04 7.06
N LEU A 513 26.46 -17.85 7.60
CA LEU A 513 26.64 -17.53 9.01
C LEU A 513 25.28 -17.30 9.68
N THR A 514 25.19 -17.65 10.97
CA THR A 514 24.03 -17.24 11.78
C THR A 514 24.25 -15.83 12.30
N ALA A 515 23.32 -14.92 11.99
CA ALA A 515 23.33 -13.60 12.55
C ALA A 515 22.47 -13.54 13.82
N GLN A 516 22.96 -12.82 14.83
CA GLN A 516 22.23 -12.42 16.01
C GLN A 516 22.13 -10.90 16.01
N THR A 517 20.90 -10.40 15.93
CA THR A 517 20.60 -8.99 15.93
C THR A 517 19.83 -8.65 17.20
N LEU A 518 20.45 -7.90 18.08
CA LEU A 518 19.85 -7.42 19.34
C LEU A 518 18.97 -6.22 19.05
N ILE A 519 17.70 -6.30 19.37
CA ILE A 519 16.69 -5.23 19.14
C ILE A 519 16.45 -4.50 20.46
N SER A 520 16.63 -3.18 20.46
CA SER A 520 16.49 -2.35 21.66
C SER A 520 15.04 -1.95 21.92
N SER A 521 14.63 -2.08 23.19
CA SER A 521 13.38 -1.54 23.75
C SER A 521 13.65 -0.52 24.88
N SER A 522 14.90 -0.11 25.09
CA SER A 522 15.32 0.74 26.19
C SER A 522 14.99 2.21 25.97
N TYR A 523 14.78 2.95 27.07
CA TYR A 523 14.63 4.41 27.06
C TYR A 523 15.80 5.11 26.37
N GLY A 524 15.49 6.20 25.65
CA GLY A 524 16.46 7.00 24.91
C GLY A 524 16.83 6.44 23.54
N MET A 525 16.69 5.13 23.33
CA MET A 525 16.90 4.47 22.02
C MET A 525 15.89 3.33 21.77
N PRO A 526 14.58 3.54 21.92
CA PRO A 526 13.61 2.49 21.66
C PRO A 526 13.48 2.22 20.16
N SER A 527 13.19 0.97 19.83
CA SER A 527 12.59 0.65 18.53
C SER A 527 11.14 1.09 18.54
N VAL A 528 10.62 1.51 17.39
CA VAL A 528 9.25 2.04 17.28
C VAL A 528 8.56 1.54 16.01
N PHE A 529 7.24 1.43 16.08
CA PHE A 529 6.35 1.30 14.93
C PHE A 529 5.63 2.64 14.74
N GLU A 530 5.89 3.29 13.59
CA GLU A 530 5.25 4.53 13.17
C GLU A 530 4.22 4.24 12.08
N PHE A 531 3.07 4.89 12.15
CA PHE A 531 2.01 4.71 11.16
C PHE A 531 1.21 5.98 10.92
N ALA A 532 0.73 6.14 9.69
CA ALA A 532 -0.18 7.21 9.31
C ALA A 532 -1.58 6.94 9.86
N THR A 533 -2.22 7.98 10.40
CA THR A 533 -3.57 7.89 11.00
C THR A 533 -4.34 9.20 10.84
N ASP A 534 -5.67 9.12 10.81
CA ASP A 534 -6.55 10.30 10.74
C ASP A 534 -6.83 10.91 12.12
N ARG A 535 -6.41 10.25 13.19
CA ARG A 535 -6.68 10.69 14.58
C ARG A 535 -5.37 10.78 15.36
N ILE A 536 -5.31 11.68 16.31
CA ILE A 536 -4.21 11.70 17.27
C ILE A 536 -4.36 10.46 18.15
N VAL A 537 -3.38 9.56 18.04
CA VAL A 537 -3.27 8.36 18.89
C VAL A 537 -2.33 8.70 20.02
N SER A 538 -2.84 8.88 21.22
CA SER A 538 -2.03 9.14 22.43
C SER A 538 -2.20 8.00 23.43
N GLY A 539 -1.13 7.61 24.09
CA GLY A 539 -1.13 6.64 25.20
C GLY A 539 -1.75 7.16 26.50
N ILE A 540 -2.05 8.45 26.54
CA ILE A 540 -2.89 9.02 27.58
C ILE A 540 -4.31 8.67 27.17
N GLU A 541 -5.05 7.90 28.00
CA GLU A 541 -6.49 7.84 27.90
C GLU A 541 -6.98 9.27 27.65
N GLN A 542 -7.40 9.59 26.41
CA GLN A 542 -8.42 10.58 26.25
C GLN A 542 -9.62 9.91 26.95
N GLU A 543 -9.80 10.20 28.25
CA GLU A 543 -11.14 10.20 28.76
C GLU A 543 -11.96 10.80 27.64
N THR A 544 -12.76 9.92 26.99
CA THR A 544 -13.82 10.38 26.09
C THR A 544 -14.26 11.69 26.66
N GLN A 545 -14.35 12.75 25.85
CA GLN A 545 -15.08 13.94 26.21
C GLN A 545 -16.50 13.50 26.65
N MET A 546 -16.60 12.88 27.79
CA MET A 546 -17.59 13.34 28.74
C MET A 546 -17.15 14.76 28.98
N ASP A 547 -17.94 15.70 28.46
CA ASP A 547 -17.96 17.06 28.98
C ASP A 547 -17.76 16.93 30.49
N ASN A 548 -16.49 16.99 30.92
CA ASN A 548 -16.21 17.09 32.33
C ASN A 548 -16.53 18.54 32.62
N PRO A 549 -17.74 18.85 33.12
CA PRO A 549 -18.27 20.20 33.17
C PRO A 549 -17.51 21.08 34.16
N GLY A 550 -16.32 20.65 34.56
CA GLY A 550 -15.60 21.21 35.67
C GLY A 550 -14.41 22.11 35.38
N MET A 551 -13.71 22.03 34.26
CA MET A 551 -12.50 22.86 34.06
C MET A 551 -12.40 23.44 32.65
N THR A 552 -12.31 24.76 32.52
CA THR A 552 -11.92 25.46 31.29
C THR A 552 -10.64 26.26 31.50
N VAL A 553 -9.83 26.38 30.45
CA VAL A 553 -8.56 27.12 30.46
C VAL A 553 -8.61 28.15 29.35
N THR A 554 -8.49 29.43 29.70
CA THR A 554 -8.56 30.54 28.74
C THR A 554 -7.52 31.62 29.03
N PRO A 555 -6.92 32.24 28.00
CA PRO A 555 -6.96 31.86 26.60
C PRO A 555 -6.19 30.55 26.33
N ASN A 556 -6.57 29.85 25.27
CA ASN A 556 -5.83 28.70 24.77
C ASN A 556 -5.90 28.70 23.23
N PRO A 557 -4.80 29.00 22.51
CA PRO A 557 -3.43 29.23 23.01
C PRO A 557 -3.27 30.45 23.90
N ALA A 558 -2.31 30.36 24.84
CA ALA A 558 -1.96 31.41 25.78
C ALA A 558 -0.64 32.10 25.39
N ALA A 559 -0.46 33.34 25.82
CA ALA A 559 0.82 34.04 25.75
C ALA A 559 1.38 34.31 27.18
N ASP A 560 0.78 35.23 27.90
CA ASP A 560 1.33 35.75 29.14
C ASP A 560 0.73 35.14 30.42
N GLN A 561 -0.53 34.70 30.34
CA GLN A 561 -1.24 34.08 31.47
C GLN A 561 -2.39 33.21 30.98
N ILE A 562 -2.80 32.30 31.86
CA ILE A 562 -4.02 31.50 31.71
C ILE A 562 -4.93 31.71 32.89
N THR A 563 -6.23 31.65 32.68
CA THR A 563 -7.26 31.54 33.71
C THR A 563 -7.93 30.19 33.62
N ILE A 564 -7.91 29.50 34.73
CA ILE A 564 -8.51 28.16 34.88
C ILE A 564 -9.83 28.35 35.63
N HIS A 565 -10.94 28.01 35.04
CA HIS A 565 -12.27 28.04 35.65
C HIS A 565 -12.65 26.61 36.07
N CYS A 566 -13.09 26.46 37.34
CA CYS A 566 -13.44 25.16 37.93
C CYS A 566 -14.78 25.28 38.67
N ASN A 567 -15.82 24.65 38.15
CA ASN A 567 -17.16 24.79 38.71
C ASN A 567 -17.58 23.69 39.71
N GLN A 568 -16.77 22.67 39.96
CA GLN A 568 -17.18 21.52 40.79
C GLN A 568 -16.10 20.90 41.68
N LEU A 569 -14.95 21.56 41.89
CA LEU A 569 -13.93 21.05 42.81
C LEU A 569 -14.35 21.29 44.26
N LYS A 570 -14.49 20.20 45.02
CA LYS A 570 -14.74 20.27 46.46
C LYS A 570 -13.45 19.97 47.24
N GLY A 571 -13.07 20.85 48.16
CA GLY A 571 -11.94 20.69 49.03
C GLY A 571 -10.65 21.37 48.54
N ASN A 572 -9.67 21.48 49.44
CA ASN A 572 -8.37 22.02 49.12
C ASN A 572 -7.55 21.05 48.27
N GLY A 573 -6.73 21.58 47.37
CA GLY A 573 -5.94 20.76 46.45
C GLY A 573 -4.66 21.44 45.97
N ILE A 574 -3.99 20.75 45.05
CA ILE A 574 -2.78 21.23 44.39
C ILE A 574 -3.04 21.36 42.89
N LEU A 575 -2.75 22.55 42.36
CA LEU A 575 -2.62 22.78 40.93
C LEU A 575 -1.18 22.53 40.53
N SER A 576 -0.96 21.70 39.57
CA SER A 576 0.36 21.50 38.96
C SER A 576 0.28 21.68 37.43
N ILE A 577 1.35 22.28 36.86
CA ILE A 577 1.55 22.35 35.40
C ILE A 577 2.81 21.54 35.08
N THR A 578 2.68 20.67 34.12
CA THR A 578 3.79 19.84 33.62
C THR A 578 3.97 20.02 32.11
N THR A 579 5.21 19.88 31.64
CA THR A 579 5.46 19.71 30.22
C THR A 579 4.87 18.38 29.76
N MET A 580 4.73 18.19 28.45
CA MET A 580 4.33 16.89 27.86
C MET A 580 5.31 15.76 28.21
N MET A 581 6.53 16.09 28.62
CA MET A 581 7.56 15.14 29.12
C MET A 581 7.46 14.88 30.63
N GLY A 582 6.37 15.31 31.29
CA GLY A 582 6.15 15.08 32.73
C GLY A 582 6.97 15.97 33.67
N LYS A 583 7.82 16.89 33.16
CA LYS A 583 8.57 17.83 34.03
C LYS A 583 7.60 18.84 34.62
N GLN A 584 7.48 18.86 35.95
CA GLN A 584 6.67 19.85 36.66
C GLN A 584 7.34 21.23 36.57
N VAL A 585 6.60 22.20 36.00
CA VAL A 585 7.09 23.59 35.83
C VAL A 585 6.40 24.56 36.76
N LEU A 586 5.27 24.17 37.35
CA LEU A 586 4.57 24.95 38.37
C LEU A 586 3.83 24.01 39.33
N SER A 587 3.76 24.41 40.62
CA SER A 587 2.89 23.77 41.60
C SER A 587 2.46 24.83 42.61
N GLN A 588 1.13 24.94 42.82
CA GLN A 588 0.58 25.86 43.83
C GLN A 588 -0.67 25.27 44.47
N PRO A 589 -0.96 25.55 45.73
CA PRO A 589 -2.19 25.14 46.37
C PRO A 589 -3.38 25.96 45.88
N PHE A 590 -4.56 25.38 45.91
CA PHE A 590 -5.84 26.06 45.70
C PHE A 590 -6.87 25.58 46.73
N ASN A 591 -7.94 26.36 46.93
CA ASN A 591 -9.03 26.00 47.82
C ASN A 591 -10.38 26.00 47.08
N ASP A 592 -11.39 25.39 47.66
CA ASP A 592 -12.72 25.18 47.07
C ASP A 592 -13.59 26.44 46.95
N GLN A 593 -13.10 27.59 47.47
CA GLN A 593 -13.79 28.87 47.30
C GLN A 593 -13.37 29.61 46.03
N MET A 594 -12.34 29.11 45.36
CA MET A 594 -11.84 29.69 44.10
C MET A 594 -12.61 29.17 42.89
N SER A 595 -13.48 29.98 42.32
CA SER A 595 -14.15 29.68 41.04
C SER A 595 -13.24 29.79 39.82
N GLN A 596 -12.09 30.48 39.99
CA GLN A 596 -11.06 30.65 38.97
C GLN A 596 -9.68 30.77 39.56
N ILE A 597 -8.65 30.29 38.85
CA ILE A 597 -7.24 30.37 39.23
C ILE A 597 -6.47 30.95 38.05
N THR A 598 -5.79 32.09 38.26
CA THR A 598 -4.96 32.71 37.23
C THR A 598 -3.51 32.31 37.42
N VAL A 599 -2.85 31.88 36.36
CA VAL A 599 -1.46 31.42 36.36
C VAL A 599 -0.67 32.21 35.34
N PRO A 600 0.42 32.91 35.71
CA PRO A 600 1.31 33.54 34.75
C PRO A 600 2.11 32.48 33.97
N THR A 601 2.19 32.67 32.67
CA THR A 601 2.88 31.74 31.77
C THR A 601 4.10 32.35 31.09
N GLN A 602 4.43 33.61 31.39
CA GLN A 602 5.51 34.38 30.73
C GLN A 602 6.89 33.70 30.78
N GLN A 603 7.14 32.88 31.79
CA GLN A 603 8.42 32.17 31.97
C GLN A 603 8.43 30.78 31.27
N LEU A 604 7.28 30.33 30.72
CA LEU A 604 7.19 29.02 30.09
C LEU A 604 7.45 29.17 28.60
N PRO A 605 8.32 28.36 27.99
CA PRO A 605 8.53 28.33 26.52
C PRO A 605 7.27 28.03 25.74
N SER A 606 7.23 28.39 24.43
CA SER A 606 6.17 27.93 23.54
C SER A 606 6.12 26.40 23.53
N GLY A 607 4.92 25.83 23.63
CA GLY A 607 4.74 24.39 23.72
C GLY A 607 3.38 23.99 24.30
N VAL A 608 3.14 22.69 24.39
CA VAL A 608 1.95 22.11 25.02
C VAL A 608 2.26 21.71 26.43
N TYR A 609 1.35 22.02 27.35
CA TYR A 609 1.47 21.75 28.77
C TYR A 609 0.20 21.08 29.31
N LEU A 610 0.33 20.32 30.38
CA LEU A 610 -0.77 19.70 31.11
C LEU A 610 -0.99 20.43 32.44
N ILE A 611 -2.23 20.86 32.70
CA ILE A 611 -2.69 21.33 34.00
C ILE A 611 -3.35 20.17 34.71
N LYS A 612 -2.95 19.92 35.95
CA LYS A 612 -3.56 18.94 36.84
C LYS A 612 -4.06 19.66 38.09
N LEU A 613 -5.35 19.54 38.38
CA LEU A 613 -5.96 19.92 39.66
C LEU A 613 -6.25 18.67 40.46
N GLN A 614 -5.63 18.52 41.63
CA GLN A 614 -5.76 17.32 42.43
C GLN A 614 -6.22 17.68 43.84
N THR A 615 -7.35 17.13 44.29
CA THR A 615 -7.86 17.14 45.66
C THR A 615 -7.77 15.74 46.24
N ASN A 616 -8.13 15.58 47.51
CA ASN A 616 -8.22 14.25 48.13
C ASN A 616 -9.31 13.35 47.52
N ALA A 617 -10.28 13.93 46.77
CA ALA A 617 -11.43 13.23 46.24
C ALA A 617 -11.42 13.13 44.70
N THR A 618 -10.74 14.02 43.99
CA THR A 618 -10.84 14.13 42.53
C THR A 618 -9.54 14.66 41.93
N THR A 619 -9.21 14.16 40.76
CA THR A 619 -8.14 14.69 39.92
C THR A 619 -8.73 15.08 38.55
N ILE A 620 -8.50 16.32 38.10
CA ILE A 620 -8.89 16.80 36.78
C ILE A 620 -7.62 17.25 36.05
N THR A 621 -7.48 16.84 34.80
CA THR A 621 -6.32 17.22 33.95
C THR A 621 -6.81 17.80 32.64
N LYS A 622 -6.15 18.86 32.14
CA LYS A 622 -6.45 19.47 30.84
C LYS A 622 -5.18 19.99 30.18
N ALA A 623 -5.08 19.81 28.86
CA ALA A 623 -4.00 20.36 28.06
C ALA A 623 -4.28 21.81 27.68
N PHE A 624 -3.20 22.63 27.59
CA PHE A 624 -3.22 23.97 27.00
C PHE A 624 -1.94 24.25 26.25
N GLN A 625 -1.98 25.20 25.33
CA GLN A 625 -0.86 25.56 24.47
C GLN A 625 -0.38 26.99 24.77
N ILE A 626 0.93 27.19 24.77
CA ILE A 626 1.58 28.50 24.79
C ILE A 626 2.15 28.76 23.40
N LEU A 627 1.77 29.92 22.82
CA LEU A 627 2.32 30.43 21.56
C LEU A 627 2.92 31.82 21.81
N ARG A 628 4.18 32.00 21.39
CA ARG A 628 4.89 33.29 21.38
C ARG A 628 5.61 33.48 20.08
#